data_5c4fe28d11e999cba6e4febd45c227f7
#
_entry.id   5c4fe28d11e999cba6e4febd45c227f7
#
_cell.length_a   1.000
_cell.length_b   1.000
_cell.length_c   1.000
_cell.angle_alpha   90.00
_cell.angle_beta   90.00
_cell.angle_gamma   90.00
#
_symmetry.space_group_name_H-M   'P 1'
#
loop_
_entity.id
_entity.type
_entity.pdbx_description
1 polymer ?
#
loop_
_entity_poly.entity_id
_entity_poly.type
_entity_poly.pdbx_seq_one_letter_code
_entity_poly.pdbx_strand_id
1 'polypeptide(L)'
;MTYEELCSFEVLYKAYLEARKGKRSKSKTIEYEAQALACTEKLSRKLAVCNVRQPDGSIRQQIRYVPSKFEVFAVYEPKRRMVHAPAFVDKVVLHALVDNILYDALTKSFIRDSHASQTGKGTDDGLMRLKTHMVDYYRREGHGADGWVLKGDVRHFFASIDHRKLKRKLEAVLDKRGVDPRVYELLCIYIDVMEDGLPLGYQTSQLFALMFLDEFDHIIKEKYRIKYYGRYMDDFYIICSDKRKLQCILRDVRALMDSYGLELNQKTAIFPLRNGIDFLGFHSYLTDTGAVIQKLRRDSSKRMKNKIRYWETAYPAGEVTKQEILRSFDAWDAHAAHGDTYSLRRKYADRLEKLLDCKIPIHRKINSNKLARDRRRARQCRCIYKKQHKALSLSVSQNTRPAEIMPWA
;
A
#
# COMPACT_ATOMS: atom_id res chain seq x y z
N MET A 1 15.32 -15.20 -9.70
CA MET A 1 16.32 -14.12 -9.44
C MET A 1 17.10 -14.51 -8.22
N THR A 2 18.40 -14.65 -8.35
CA THR A 2 19.32 -14.91 -7.24
C THR A 2 19.61 -13.64 -6.46
N TYR A 3 20.25 -13.74 -5.31
CA TYR A 3 20.66 -12.59 -4.53
C TYR A 3 21.70 -11.72 -5.26
N GLU A 4 22.65 -12.35 -5.97
CA GLU A 4 23.64 -11.64 -6.78
C GLU A 4 23.01 -10.85 -7.92
N GLU A 5 22.02 -11.45 -8.62
CA GLU A 5 21.26 -10.74 -9.65
C GLU A 5 20.52 -9.53 -9.08
N LEU A 6 19.90 -9.67 -7.89
CA LEU A 6 19.21 -8.58 -7.21
C LEU A 6 20.17 -7.42 -6.87
N CYS A 7 21.39 -7.74 -6.43
CA CYS A 7 22.40 -6.78 -6.02
C CYS A 7 23.27 -6.28 -7.19
N SER A 8 22.99 -6.72 -8.42
CA SER A 8 23.73 -6.25 -9.61
C SER A 8 23.52 -4.76 -9.87
N PHE A 9 24.52 -4.14 -10.49
CA PHE A 9 24.46 -2.71 -10.86
C PHE A 9 23.20 -2.40 -11.67
N GLU A 10 22.87 -3.25 -12.67
CA GLU A 10 21.73 -3.03 -13.58
C GLU A 10 20.38 -3.02 -12.85
N VAL A 11 20.17 -3.93 -11.91
CA VAL A 11 18.94 -4.01 -11.11
C VAL A 11 18.84 -2.82 -10.17
N LEU A 12 19.93 -2.49 -9.48
CA LEU A 12 19.97 -1.35 -8.55
C LEU A 12 19.83 -0.01 -9.29
N TYR A 13 20.41 0.14 -10.49
CA TYR A 13 20.25 1.35 -11.28
C TYR A 13 18.80 1.53 -11.76
N LYS A 14 18.13 0.45 -12.20
CA LYS A 14 16.69 0.49 -12.51
C LYS A 14 15.86 0.85 -11.28
N ALA A 15 16.16 0.28 -10.13
CA ALA A 15 15.50 0.62 -8.87
C ALA A 15 15.73 2.08 -8.48
N TYR A 16 16.91 2.65 -8.69
CA TYR A 16 17.17 4.08 -8.54
C TYR A 16 16.25 4.93 -9.43
N LEU A 17 16.09 4.56 -10.70
CA LEU A 17 15.21 5.29 -11.62
C LEU A 17 13.74 5.29 -11.14
N GLU A 18 13.28 4.21 -10.51
CA GLU A 18 11.95 4.16 -9.88
C GLU A 18 11.90 4.99 -8.57
N ALA A 19 12.90 4.86 -7.70
CA ALA A 19 12.96 5.56 -6.41
C ALA A 19 12.93 7.09 -6.54
N ARG A 20 13.52 7.66 -7.62
CA ARG A 20 13.56 9.11 -7.88
C ARG A 20 12.27 9.71 -8.42
N LYS A 21 11.33 8.90 -8.95
CA LYS A 21 10.08 9.40 -9.54
C LYS A 21 9.30 10.25 -8.54
N GLY A 22 8.94 11.47 -8.95
CA GLY A 22 8.23 12.44 -8.10
C GLY A 22 9.04 13.01 -6.92
N LYS A 23 10.37 12.75 -6.86
CA LYS A 23 11.25 13.21 -5.77
C LYS A 23 12.51 13.91 -6.24
N ARG A 24 12.63 14.23 -7.54
CA ARG A 24 13.83 14.84 -8.13
C ARG A 24 14.17 16.24 -7.59
N SER A 25 13.22 16.93 -6.96
CA SER A 25 13.44 18.22 -6.28
C SER A 25 13.95 18.10 -4.83
N LYS A 26 14.09 16.87 -4.31
CA LYS A 26 14.59 16.65 -2.93
C LYS A 26 16.12 16.62 -2.93
N SER A 27 16.77 17.32 -1.99
CA SER A 27 18.23 17.44 -1.89
C SER A 27 18.95 16.09 -1.95
N LYS A 28 18.52 15.13 -1.14
CA LYS A 28 19.11 13.79 -1.12
C LYS A 28 18.95 12.99 -2.42
N THR A 29 17.91 13.28 -3.19
CA THR A 29 17.73 12.70 -4.53
C THR A 29 18.66 13.35 -5.53
N ILE A 30 18.81 14.68 -5.46
CA ILE A 30 19.75 15.45 -6.31
C ILE A 30 21.20 15.01 -6.04
N GLU A 31 21.61 14.90 -4.79
CA GLU A 31 22.95 14.43 -4.38
C GLU A 31 23.26 13.04 -4.98
N TYR A 32 22.32 12.09 -4.86
CA TYR A 32 22.48 10.76 -5.42
C TYR A 32 22.51 10.81 -6.97
N GLU A 33 21.62 11.59 -7.59
CA GLU A 33 21.49 11.71 -9.05
C GLU A 33 22.76 12.31 -9.68
N ALA A 34 23.43 13.25 -9.02
CA ALA A 34 24.68 13.86 -9.48
C ALA A 34 25.81 12.84 -9.65
N GLN A 35 25.79 11.75 -8.88
CA GLN A 35 26.80 10.66 -8.89
C GLN A 35 26.14 9.29 -9.03
N ALA A 36 25.06 9.18 -9.80
CA ALA A 36 24.21 7.99 -9.80
C ALA A 36 24.94 6.70 -10.14
N LEU A 37 25.86 6.71 -11.10
CA LEU A 37 26.65 5.53 -11.48
C LEU A 37 27.57 5.11 -10.35
N ALA A 38 28.36 6.02 -9.79
CA ALA A 38 29.30 5.74 -8.70
C ALA A 38 28.57 5.32 -7.41
N CYS A 39 27.46 5.99 -7.08
CA CYS A 39 26.63 5.64 -5.92
C CYS A 39 26.00 4.25 -6.07
N THR A 40 25.53 3.89 -7.26
CA THR A 40 24.92 2.58 -7.52
C THR A 40 25.96 1.48 -7.49
N GLU A 41 27.13 1.68 -8.08
CA GLU A 41 28.26 0.74 -8.02
C GLU A 41 28.73 0.52 -6.56
N LYS A 42 28.89 1.60 -5.78
CA LYS A 42 29.21 1.51 -4.35
C LYS A 42 28.14 0.74 -3.57
N LEU A 43 26.86 0.92 -3.91
CA LEU A 43 25.75 0.22 -3.29
C LEU A 43 25.80 -1.28 -3.61
N SER A 44 26.03 -1.66 -4.87
CA SER A 44 26.19 -3.04 -5.30
C SER A 44 27.30 -3.75 -4.50
N ARG A 45 28.48 -3.12 -4.37
CA ARG A 45 29.58 -3.64 -3.54
C ARG A 45 29.25 -3.77 -2.06
N LYS A 46 28.46 -2.83 -1.49
CA LYS A 46 28.04 -2.90 -0.08
C LYS A 46 27.04 -4.03 0.19
N LEU A 47 26.24 -4.40 -0.79
CA LEU A 47 25.30 -5.50 -0.71
C LEU A 47 25.94 -6.87 -1.01
N ALA A 48 27.19 -6.88 -1.53
CA ALA A 48 27.88 -8.13 -1.84
C ALA A 48 28.07 -8.99 -0.57
N VAL A 49 27.95 -10.28 -0.76
CA VAL A 49 28.15 -11.28 0.30
C VAL A 49 29.61 -11.36 0.68
N CYS A 50 29.89 -11.37 1.97
CA CYS A 50 31.23 -11.57 2.50
C CYS A 50 31.40 -12.99 3.06
N ASN A 51 32.51 -13.62 2.76
CA ASN A 51 32.88 -14.88 3.38
C ASN A 51 33.47 -14.64 4.78
N VAL A 52 32.83 -15.18 5.80
CA VAL A 52 33.26 -15.07 7.21
C VAL A 52 33.68 -16.45 7.70
N ARG A 53 34.95 -16.56 8.16
CA ARG A 53 35.41 -17.80 8.77
C ARG A 53 34.84 -17.95 10.17
N GLN A 54 34.18 -19.06 10.41
CA GLN A 54 33.62 -19.40 11.72
C GLN A 54 34.68 -19.96 12.66
N PRO A 55 34.45 -19.98 13.98
CA PRO A 55 35.39 -20.58 14.96
C PRO A 55 35.67 -22.06 14.73
N ASP A 56 34.75 -22.80 14.10
CA ASP A 56 34.86 -24.21 13.70
C ASP A 56 35.66 -24.42 12.40
N GLY A 57 36.19 -23.32 11.81
CA GLY A 57 36.93 -23.35 10.53
C GLY A 57 36.05 -23.32 9.28
N SER A 58 34.74 -23.45 9.39
CA SER A 58 33.82 -23.34 8.26
C SER A 58 33.75 -21.90 7.72
N ILE A 59 33.39 -21.77 6.43
CA ILE A 59 33.16 -20.47 5.79
C ILE A 59 31.66 -20.26 5.66
N ARG A 60 31.15 -19.21 6.35
CA ARG A 60 29.77 -18.76 6.20
C ARG A 60 29.70 -17.51 5.35
N GLN A 61 28.80 -17.50 4.37
CA GLN A 61 28.44 -16.30 3.64
C GLN A 61 27.52 -15.41 4.51
N GLN A 62 27.83 -14.12 4.60
CA GLN A 62 27.07 -13.17 5.41
C GLN A 62 26.87 -11.85 4.67
N ILE A 63 25.69 -11.28 4.81
CA ILE A 63 25.37 -9.92 4.37
C ILE A 63 25.81 -8.95 5.46
N ARG A 64 26.71 -8.03 5.14
CA ARG A 64 27.19 -6.99 6.07
C ARG A 64 26.56 -5.61 5.81
N TYR A 65 25.47 -5.58 5.04
CA TYR A 65 24.78 -4.33 4.77
C TYR A 65 24.12 -3.79 6.04
N VAL A 66 24.37 -2.51 6.31
CA VAL A 66 23.73 -1.78 7.40
C VAL A 66 22.94 -0.64 6.78
N PRO A 67 21.59 -0.60 6.95
CA PRO A 67 20.77 0.49 6.49
C PRO A 67 21.20 1.82 7.12
N SER A 68 21.09 2.89 6.35
CA SER A 68 21.34 4.24 6.85
C SER A 68 20.26 4.66 7.86
N LYS A 69 20.59 5.60 8.74
CA LYS A 69 19.59 6.18 9.64
C LYS A 69 18.42 6.79 8.85
N PHE A 70 17.21 6.50 9.27
CA PHE A 70 15.98 7.08 8.69
C PHE A 70 15.71 8.46 9.29
N GLU A 71 15.04 9.30 8.52
CA GLU A 71 14.54 10.60 8.98
C GLU A 71 13.12 10.41 9.57
N VAL A 72 12.84 11.07 10.69
CA VAL A 72 11.51 11.02 11.33
C VAL A 72 10.85 12.37 11.22
N PHE A 73 9.62 12.42 10.67
CA PHE A 73 8.83 13.63 10.64
C PHE A 73 7.34 13.35 10.86
N ALA A 74 6.64 14.34 11.38
CA ALA A 74 5.21 14.24 11.64
C ALA A 74 4.40 14.66 10.41
N VAL A 75 3.40 13.85 10.04
CA VAL A 75 2.33 14.21 9.11
C VAL A 75 1.06 14.42 9.92
N TYR A 76 0.38 15.55 9.72
CA TYR A 76 -0.74 15.96 10.58
C TYR A 76 -2.12 15.65 10.00
N GLU A 77 -2.23 15.37 8.70
CA GLU A 77 -3.51 15.11 8.04
C GLU A 77 -3.59 13.69 7.47
N PRO A 78 -4.73 13.01 7.64
CA PRO A 78 -5.94 13.37 8.39
C PRO A 78 -5.80 13.22 9.91
N LYS A 79 -4.72 12.58 10.39
CA LYS A 79 -4.33 12.38 11.79
C LYS A 79 -2.82 12.51 11.90
N ARG A 80 -2.33 12.98 13.05
CA ARG A 80 -0.90 12.99 13.33
C ARG A 80 -0.32 11.58 13.26
N ARG A 81 0.70 11.41 12.42
CA ARG A 81 1.45 10.15 12.26
C ARG A 81 2.94 10.49 12.17
N MET A 82 3.77 9.69 12.82
CA MET A 82 5.22 9.75 12.64
C MET A 82 5.59 8.89 11.44
N VAL A 83 6.27 9.49 10.47
CA VAL A 83 6.74 8.82 9.27
C VAL A 83 8.25 8.63 9.37
N HIS A 84 8.70 7.39 9.17
CA HIS A 84 10.09 7.01 9.18
C HIS A 84 10.56 6.89 7.73
N ALA A 85 11.16 7.94 7.20
CA ALA A 85 11.61 7.96 5.81
C ALA A 85 13.00 7.32 5.69
N PRO A 86 13.16 6.21 4.95
CA PRO A 86 14.49 5.64 4.71
C PRO A 86 15.35 6.61 3.93
N ALA A 87 16.67 6.57 4.13
CA ALA A 87 17.63 7.30 3.32
C ALA A 87 17.44 6.95 1.83
N PHE A 88 17.85 7.84 0.92
CA PHE A 88 17.60 7.62 -0.50
C PHE A 88 18.27 6.34 -1.04
N VAL A 89 19.46 6.02 -0.56
CA VAL A 89 20.18 4.78 -0.90
C VAL A 89 19.38 3.53 -0.48
N ASP A 90 18.78 3.55 0.71
CA ASP A 90 17.93 2.45 1.18
C ASP A 90 16.62 2.35 0.39
N LYS A 91 16.07 3.48 -0.07
CA LYS A 91 14.92 3.46 -1.00
C LYS A 91 15.24 2.72 -2.28
N VAL A 92 16.48 2.83 -2.79
CA VAL A 92 16.91 2.08 -3.98
C VAL A 92 16.90 0.58 -3.68
N VAL A 93 17.44 0.14 -2.55
CA VAL A 93 17.42 -1.29 -2.16
C VAL A 93 15.99 -1.79 -1.95
N LEU A 94 15.15 -1.01 -1.26
CA LEU A 94 13.74 -1.36 -1.03
C LEU A 94 12.96 -1.49 -2.35
N HIS A 95 13.21 -0.61 -3.34
CA HIS A 95 12.66 -0.75 -4.68
C HIS A 95 13.16 -2.00 -5.39
N ALA A 96 14.47 -2.28 -5.33
CA ALA A 96 15.02 -3.51 -5.92
C ALA A 96 14.36 -4.76 -5.34
N LEU A 97 14.21 -4.85 -4.01
CA LEU A 97 13.55 -5.95 -3.32
C LEU A 97 12.07 -6.08 -3.69
N VAL A 98 11.32 -4.97 -3.61
CA VAL A 98 9.88 -4.98 -3.82
C VAL A 98 9.52 -5.25 -5.28
N ASP A 99 10.15 -4.52 -6.20
CA ASP A 99 9.75 -4.53 -7.61
C ASP A 99 10.16 -5.83 -8.33
N ASN A 100 11.21 -6.50 -7.86
CA ASN A 100 11.71 -7.71 -8.51
C ASN A 100 11.32 -9.02 -7.81
N ILE A 101 11.11 -9.02 -6.49
CA ILE A 101 10.89 -10.27 -5.73
C ILE A 101 9.61 -10.20 -4.89
N LEU A 102 9.53 -9.28 -3.92
CA LEU A 102 8.52 -9.33 -2.87
C LEU A 102 7.11 -9.15 -3.39
N TYR A 103 6.90 -8.21 -4.30
CA TYR A 103 5.57 -7.94 -4.81
C TYR A 103 4.93 -9.19 -5.40
N ASP A 104 5.65 -9.92 -6.24
CA ASP A 104 5.14 -11.14 -6.88
C ASP A 104 5.07 -12.32 -5.90
N ALA A 105 6.03 -12.43 -4.98
CA ALA A 105 6.05 -13.52 -4.00
C ALA A 105 4.86 -13.42 -3.03
N LEU A 106 4.56 -12.23 -2.52
CA LEU A 106 3.55 -12.02 -1.49
C LEU A 106 2.13 -11.84 -2.06
N THR A 107 1.97 -11.09 -3.16
CA THR A 107 0.62 -10.74 -3.65
C THR A 107 -0.13 -11.87 -4.34
N LYS A 108 0.54 -12.97 -4.65
CA LYS A 108 -0.10 -14.14 -5.30
C LYS A 108 -1.13 -14.84 -4.41
N SER A 109 -0.96 -14.79 -3.07
CA SER A 109 -1.91 -15.36 -2.12
C SER A 109 -3.05 -14.41 -1.78
N PHE A 110 -2.85 -13.09 -1.93
CA PHE A 110 -3.83 -12.11 -1.47
C PHE A 110 -5.18 -12.24 -2.18
N ILE A 111 -6.23 -12.28 -1.39
CA ILE A 111 -7.59 -12.34 -1.91
C ILE A 111 -7.94 -11.11 -2.78
N ARG A 112 -8.99 -11.25 -3.62
CA ARG A 112 -9.45 -10.13 -4.46
C ARG A 112 -9.88 -8.93 -3.62
N ASP A 113 -10.47 -9.15 -2.46
CA ASP A 113 -11.10 -8.16 -1.60
C ASP A 113 -10.15 -7.53 -0.56
N SER A 114 -8.84 -7.74 -0.71
CA SER A 114 -7.77 -6.96 -0.07
C SER A 114 -7.35 -5.83 -1.03
N HIS A 115 -7.55 -4.56 -0.63
CA HIS A 115 -7.56 -3.41 -1.55
C HIS A 115 -6.35 -2.49 -1.45
N ALA A 116 -5.50 -2.63 -0.43
CA ALA A 116 -4.37 -1.73 -0.21
C ALA A 116 -3.11 -2.16 -0.97
N SER A 117 -2.25 -1.21 -1.30
CA SER A 117 -0.85 -1.38 -1.77
C SER A 117 -0.61 -2.47 -2.82
N GLN A 118 -1.55 -2.66 -3.73
CA GLN A 118 -1.48 -3.58 -4.86
C GLN A 118 -1.74 -2.83 -6.17
N THR A 119 -1.05 -3.22 -7.24
CA THR A 119 -1.22 -2.62 -8.57
C THR A 119 -2.68 -2.76 -9.04
N GLY A 120 -3.30 -1.64 -9.43
CA GLY A 120 -4.69 -1.58 -9.86
C GLY A 120 -5.73 -1.69 -8.73
N LYS A 121 -5.29 -1.65 -7.48
CA LYS A 121 -6.13 -1.53 -6.28
C LYS A 121 -5.85 -0.19 -5.57
N GLY A 122 -6.59 0.12 -4.54
CA GLY A 122 -6.48 1.37 -3.80
C GLY A 122 -7.85 1.82 -3.27
N THR A 123 -7.96 3.09 -2.87
CA THR A 123 -9.19 3.68 -2.34
C THR A 123 -10.38 3.51 -3.30
N ASP A 124 -10.17 3.76 -4.61
CA ASP A 124 -11.22 3.58 -5.62
C ASP A 124 -11.71 2.15 -5.71
N ASP A 125 -10.78 1.20 -5.73
CA ASP A 125 -11.12 -0.22 -5.79
C ASP A 125 -11.90 -0.65 -4.55
N GLY A 126 -11.48 -0.22 -3.37
CA GLY A 126 -12.16 -0.52 -2.11
C GLY A 126 -13.57 0.06 -2.05
N LEU A 127 -13.75 1.34 -2.41
CA LEU A 127 -15.06 2.00 -2.42
C LEU A 127 -15.99 1.41 -3.47
N MET A 128 -15.48 1.12 -4.67
CA MET A 128 -16.27 0.48 -5.72
C MET A 128 -16.68 -0.94 -5.31
N ARG A 129 -15.78 -1.69 -4.65
CA ARG A 129 -16.09 -3.03 -4.18
C ARG A 129 -17.12 -3.02 -3.07
N LEU A 130 -17.01 -2.11 -2.10
CA LEU A 130 -18.05 -1.91 -1.09
C LEU A 130 -19.41 -1.62 -1.73
N LYS A 131 -19.44 -0.68 -2.68
CA LYS A 131 -20.67 -0.36 -3.43
C LYS A 131 -21.25 -1.60 -4.12
N THR A 132 -20.42 -2.38 -4.80
CA THR A 132 -20.83 -3.64 -5.45
C THR A 132 -21.39 -4.63 -4.43
N HIS A 133 -20.72 -4.81 -3.29
CA HIS A 133 -21.18 -5.71 -2.24
C HIS A 133 -22.54 -5.30 -1.67
N MET A 134 -22.76 -4.01 -1.44
CA MET A 134 -24.04 -3.51 -0.92
C MET A 134 -25.18 -3.69 -1.96
N VAL A 135 -24.93 -3.40 -3.25
CA VAL A 135 -25.93 -3.61 -4.33
C VAL A 135 -26.22 -5.09 -4.53
N ASP A 136 -25.19 -5.94 -4.55
CA ASP A 136 -25.36 -7.38 -4.72
C ASP A 136 -26.09 -7.99 -3.51
N TYR A 137 -25.80 -7.52 -2.30
CA TYR A 137 -26.53 -7.92 -1.09
C TYR A 137 -28.03 -7.57 -1.21
N TYR A 138 -28.34 -6.32 -1.54
CA TYR A 138 -29.70 -5.84 -1.71
C TYR A 138 -30.49 -6.65 -2.74
N ARG A 139 -29.89 -6.94 -3.90
CA ARG A 139 -30.60 -7.54 -5.06
C ARG A 139 -30.68 -9.06 -4.98
N ARG A 140 -29.59 -9.74 -4.58
CA ARG A 140 -29.46 -11.20 -4.71
C ARG A 140 -29.92 -11.95 -3.49
N GLU A 141 -29.73 -11.37 -2.32
CA GLU A 141 -30.15 -12.02 -1.07
C GLU A 141 -31.64 -11.75 -0.75
N GLY A 142 -32.31 -10.86 -1.51
CA GLY A 142 -33.73 -10.52 -1.30
C GLY A 142 -34.02 -9.82 0.02
N HIS A 143 -32.97 -9.35 0.70
CA HIS A 143 -33.06 -8.80 2.07
C HIS A 143 -33.22 -7.27 2.10
N GLY A 144 -33.21 -6.59 0.97
CA GLY A 144 -33.22 -5.13 0.95
C GLY A 144 -32.04 -4.55 1.73
N ALA A 145 -32.30 -3.64 2.65
CA ALA A 145 -31.32 -3.12 3.59
C ALA A 145 -31.29 -3.86 4.94
N ASP A 146 -32.09 -4.94 5.06
CA ASP A 146 -32.11 -5.76 6.28
C ASP A 146 -30.90 -6.66 6.35
N GLY A 147 -30.08 -6.43 7.35
CA GLY A 147 -28.83 -7.15 7.55
C GLY A 147 -27.93 -6.48 8.56
N TRP A 148 -26.77 -7.04 8.72
CA TRP A 148 -25.82 -6.63 9.74
C TRP A 148 -24.43 -6.42 9.13
N VAL A 149 -23.71 -5.48 9.69
CA VAL A 149 -22.33 -5.18 9.34
C VAL A 149 -21.46 -5.41 10.56
N LEU A 150 -20.41 -6.21 10.42
CA LEU A 150 -19.27 -6.17 11.31
C LEU A 150 -18.22 -5.25 10.68
N LYS A 151 -17.92 -4.14 11.35
CA LYS A 151 -16.85 -3.20 10.99
C LYS A 151 -15.77 -3.28 12.04
N GLY A 152 -14.53 -3.50 11.60
CA GLY A 152 -13.39 -3.63 12.48
C GLY A 152 -12.17 -2.89 11.97
N ASP A 153 -11.27 -2.58 12.90
CA ASP A 153 -10.00 -1.89 12.68
C ASP A 153 -9.00 -2.38 13.73
N VAL A 154 -7.73 -2.55 13.37
CA VAL A 154 -6.69 -3.00 14.30
C VAL A 154 -6.03 -1.78 14.95
N ARG A 155 -5.92 -1.81 16.27
CA ARG A 155 -5.30 -0.73 17.03
C ARG A 155 -3.79 -0.71 16.79
N HIS A 156 -3.24 0.48 16.49
CA HIS A 156 -1.80 0.69 16.28
C HIS A 156 -1.11 -0.34 15.37
N PHE A 157 -1.80 -0.81 14.33
CA PHE A 157 -1.43 -1.99 13.53
C PHE A 157 0.06 -2.09 13.20
N PHE A 158 0.63 -1.09 12.52
CA PHE A 158 2.05 -1.12 12.12
C PHE A 158 3.01 -1.19 13.32
N ALA A 159 2.70 -0.50 14.40
CA ALA A 159 3.52 -0.47 15.61
C ALA A 159 3.40 -1.75 16.46
N SER A 160 2.32 -2.54 16.24
CA SER A 160 2.05 -3.75 17.03
C SER A 160 2.46 -5.05 16.33
N ILE A 161 3.06 -4.98 15.14
CA ILE A 161 3.50 -6.18 14.42
C ILE A 161 4.75 -6.75 15.09
N ASP A 162 4.62 -7.97 15.64
CA ASP A 162 5.73 -8.73 16.24
C ASP A 162 6.70 -9.21 15.15
N HIS A 163 7.98 -8.83 15.27
CA HIS A 163 9.02 -9.18 14.30
C HIS A 163 9.26 -10.69 14.17
N ARG A 164 9.21 -11.44 15.27
CA ARG A 164 9.44 -12.90 15.23
C ARG A 164 8.32 -13.62 14.48
N LYS A 165 7.06 -13.19 14.71
CA LYS A 165 5.90 -13.75 14.00
C LYS A 165 5.94 -13.36 12.53
N LEU A 166 6.27 -12.11 12.23
CA LEU A 166 6.41 -11.61 10.87
C LEU A 166 7.50 -12.37 10.10
N LYS A 167 8.70 -12.50 10.68
CA LYS A 167 9.83 -13.19 10.06
C LYS A 167 9.50 -14.65 9.75
N ARG A 168 8.87 -15.37 10.70
CA ARG A 168 8.43 -16.77 10.45
C ARG A 168 7.43 -16.88 9.31
N LYS A 169 6.42 -15.98 9.24
CA LYS A 169 5.45 -15.98 8.14
C LYS A 169 6.14 -15.65 6.81
N LEU A 170 7.05 -14.68 6.82
CA LEU A 170 7.79 -14.25 5.63
C LEU A 170 8.67 -15.37 5.10
N GLU A 171 9.47 -16.01 5.94
CA GLU A 171 10.32 -17.16 5.62
C GLU A 171 9.53 -18.27 4.93
N ALA A 172 8.43 -18.73 5.56
CA ALA A 172 7.57 -19.77 5.01
C ALA A 172 6.98 -19.42 3.63
N VAL A 173 6.65 -18.15 3.39
CA VAL A 173 6.16 -17.70 2.08
C VAL A 173 7.28 -17.66 1.05
N LEU A 174 8.47 -17.14 1.42
CA LEU A 174 9.61 -17.04 0.49
C LEU A 174 10.15 -18.43 0.11
N ASP A 175 10.27 -19.34 1.08
CA ASP A 175 10.68 -20.73 0.84
C ASP A 175 9.72 -21.45 -0.12
N LYS A 176 8.41 -21.33 0.12
CA LYS A 176 7.38 -21.89 -0.78
C LYS A 176 7.47 -21.32 -2.20
N ARG A 177 8.06 -20.15 -2.38
CA ARG A 177 8.26 -19.50 -3.69
C ARG A 177 9.64 -19.77 -4.30
N GLY A 178 10.51 -20.47 -3.60
CA GLY A 178 11.89 -20.74 -4.04
C GLY A 178 12.72 -19.46 -4.15
N VAL A 179 12.51 -18.51 -3.25
CA VAL A 179 13.31 -17.28 -3.19
C VAL A 179 14.64 -17.58 -2.50
N ASP A 180 15.73 -17.00 -3.01
CA ASP A 180 17.04 -17.13 -2.42
C ASP A 180 17.04 -16.76 -0.93
N PRO A 181 17.54 -17.63 -0.02
CA PRO A 181 17.51 -17.38 1.42
C PRO A 181 18.20 -16.08 1.86
N ARG A 182 19.20 -15.63 1.10
CA ARG A 182 19.90 -14.38 1.38
C ARG A 182 19.03 -13.15 1.19
N VAL A 183 18.01 -13.24 0.34
CA VAL A 183 16.98 -12.18 0.23
C VAL A 183 16.19 -12.07 1.55
N TYR A 184 15.87 -13.20 2.17
CA TYR A 184 15.22 -13.20 3.48
C TYR A 184 16.13 -12.57 4.56
N GLU A 185 17.44 -12.88 4.57
CA GLU A 185 18.40 -12.25 5.49
C GLU A 185 18.41 -10.72 5.33
N LEU A 186 18.48 -10.21 4.09
CA LEU A 186 18.43 -8.77 3.82
C LEU A 186 17.09 -8.13 4.27
N LEU A 187 15.98 -8.83 4.10
CA LEU A 187 14.66 -8.37 4.57
C LEU A 187 14.57 -8.33 6.09
N CYS A 188 15.17 -9.29 6.79
CA CYS A 188 15.28 -9.26 8.25
C CYS A 188 16.03 -8.03 8.75
N ILE A 189 17.12 -7.62 8.08
CA ILE A 189 17.83 -6.38 8.38
C ILE A 189 16.90 -5.17 8.30
N TYR A 190 16.02 -5.11 7.28
CA TYR A 190 15.06 -4.01 7.14
C TYR A 190 13.83 -4.11 8.07
N ILE A 191 13.51 -5.29 8.57
CA ILE A 191 12.49 -5.45 9.62
C ILE A 191 13.04 -4.91 10.95
N ASP A 192 14.31 -5.18 11.24
CA ASP A 192 14.97 -4.83 12.51
C ASP A 192 15.50 -3.38 12.57
N VAL A 193 15.18 -2.53 11.59
CA VAL A 193 15.57 -1.09 11.64
C VAL A 193 14.87 -0.32 12.76
N MET A 194 13.78 -0.89 13.30
CA MET A 194 13.10 -0.43 14.51
C MET A 194 13.13 -1.58 15.52
N GLU A 195 13.05 -1.24 16.80
CA GLU A 195 12.99 -2.22 17.88
C GLU A 195 11.66 -2.98 17.86
N ASP A 196 10.56 -2.25 17.65
CA ASP A 196 9.19 -2.79 17.58
C ASP A 196 8.44 -2.30 16.35
N GLY A 197 7.58 -3.14 15.82
CA GLY A 197 6.66 -2.81 14.73
C GLY A 197 7.35 -2.53 13.39
N LEU A 198 6.63 -1.94 12.47
CA LEU A 198 7.11 -1.63 11.13
C LEU A 198 7.17 -0.12 10.87
N PRO A 199 8.26 0.40 10.28
CA PRO A 199 8.40 1.81 9.98
C PRO A 199 7.37 2.28 8.94
N LEU A 200 6.57 3.28 9.29
CA LEU A 200 5.70 3.97 8.34
C LEU A 200 6.56 4.80 7.38
N GLY A 201 6.56 4.44 6.09
CA GLY A 201 7.35 5.10 5.05
C GLY A 201 8.25 4.16 4.26
N TYR A 202 8.46 2.94 4.75
CA TYR A 202 9.12 1.87 4.00
C TYR A 202 8.13 1.17 3.07
N GLN A 203 8.53 0.93 1.83
CA GLN A 203 7.68 0.24 0.84
C GLN A 203 7.41 -1.22 1.24
N THR A 204 8.39 -1.89 1.82
CA THR A 204 8.28 -3.27 2.34
C THR A 204 7.28 -3.38 3.47
N SER A 205 7.21 -2.39 4.38
CA SER A 205 6.30 -2.41 5.53
C SER A 205 4.83 -2.58 5.13
N GLN A 206 4.42 -1.99 4.01
CA GLN A 206 3.05 -2.12 3.52
C GLN A 206 2.73 -3.53 3.03
N LEU A 207 3.67 -4.17 2.31
CA LEU A 207 3.50 -5.55 1.85
C LEU A 207 3.55 -6.54 3.02
N PHE A 208 4.43 -6.31 3.98
CA PHE A 208 4.52 -7.13 5.19
C PHE A 208 3.23 -7.05 6.01
N ALA A 209 2.67 -5.86 6.17
CA ALA A 209 1.40 -5.65 6.86
C ALA A 209 0.23 -6.39 6.17
N LEU A 210 0.18 -6.39 4.84
CA LEU A 210 -0.83 -7.13 4.09
C LEU A 210 -0.65 -8.65 4.25
N MET A 211 0.58 -9.16 4.12
CA MET A 211 0.92 -10.56 4.30
C MET A 211 0.61 -11.04 5.74
N PHE A 212 0.87 -10.21 6.72
CA PHE A 212 0.66 -10.55 8.13
C PHE A 212 -0.81 -10.90 8.42
N LEU A 213 -1.76 -10.24 7.74
CA LEU A 213 -3.20 -10.47 7.84
C LEU A 213 -3.79 -11.32 6.69
N ASP A 214 -2.97 -11.91 5.81
CA ASP A 214 -3.47 -12.70 4.67
C ASP A 214 -4.26 -13.94 5.14
N GLU A 215 -3.77 -14.63 6.17
CA GLU A 215 -4.47 -15.76 6.78
C GLU A 215 -5.85 -15.37 7.34
N PHE A 216 -5.96 -14.18 7.95
CA PHE A 216 -7.25 -13.64 8.39
C PHE A 216 -8.23 -13.49 7.22
N ASP A 217 -7.77 -12.98 6.08
CA ASP A 217 -8.60 -12.84 4.88
C ASP A 217 -9.13 -14.20 4.39
N HIS A 218 -8.26 -15.22 4.37
CA HIS A 218 -8.62 -16.59 3.97
C HIS A 218 -9.61 -17.24 4.96
N ILE A 219 -9.43 -17.05 6.25
CA ILE A 219 -10.38 -17.54 7.27
C ILE A 219 -11.79 -16.96 7.02
N ILE A 220 -11.88 -15.65 6.75
CA ILE A 220 -13.18 -15.00 6.47
C ILE A 220 -13.81 -15.54 5.18
N LYS A 221 -13.01 -15.73 4.13
CA LYS A 221 -13.51 -16.14 2.81
C LYS A 221 -13.77 -17.65 2.72
N GLU A 222 -12.92 -18.48 3.27
CA GLU A 222 -12.92 -19.94 3.06
C GLU A 222 -13.62 -20.67 4.21
N LYS A 223 -13.22 -20.40 5.47
CA LYS A 223 -13.84 -21.06 6.64
C LYS A 223 -15.27 -20.57 6.85
N TYR A 224 -15.48 -19.24 6.90
CA TYR A 224 -16.81 -18.67 7.13
C TYR A 224 -17.62 -18.48 5.86
N ARG A 225 -17.02 -18.62 4.67
CA ARG A 225 -17.66 -18.47 3.36
C ARG A 225 -18.39 -17.14 3.23
N ILE A 226 -17.77 -16.06 3.75
CA ILE A 226 -18.33 -14.70 3.67
C ILE A 226 -18.13 -14.15 2.26
N LYS A 227 -19.24 -13.87 1.58
CA LYS A 227 -19.24 -13.30 0.23
C LYS A 227 -18.91 -11.81 0.23
N TYR A 228 -19.50 -11.05 1.14
CA TYR A 228 -19.43 -9.60 1.20
C TYR A 228 -18.44 -9.15 2.29
N TYR A 229 -17.17 -9.28 1.99
CA TYR A 229 -16.04 -8.90 2.84
C TYR A 229 -15.07 -8.03 2.05
N GLY A 230 -14.49 -7.01 2.69
CA GLY A 230 -13.42 -6.21 2.11
C GLY A 230 -12.50 -5.64 3.19
N ARG A 231 -11.21 -5.57 2.88
CA ARG A 231 -10.19 -5.04 3.79
C ARG A 231 -9.28 -4.01 3.07
N TYR A 232 -8.94 -2.96 3.78
CA TYR A 232 -7.92 -1.99 3.39
C TYR A 232 -6.93 -1.81 4.54
N MET A 233 -5.77 -2.44 4.47
CA MET A 233 -4.81 -2.57 5.56
C MET A 233 -5.44 -3.23 6.80
N ASP A 234 -5.58 -2.47 7.88
CA ASP A 234 -6.16 -2.81 9.16
C ASP A 234 -7.69 -2.64 9.21
N ASP A 235 -8.25 -1.86 8.29
CA ASP A 235 -9.67 -1.51 8.24
C ASP A 235 -10.48 -2.51 7.39
N PHE A 236 -11.47 -3.19 7.96
CA PHE A 236 -12.27 -4.21 7.27
C PHE A 236 -13.77 -4.09 7.55
N TYR A 237 -14.58 -4.64 6.66
CA TYR A 237 -16.02 -4.80 6.82
C TYR A 237 -16.48 -6.19 6.38
N ILE A 238 -17.54 -6.69 7.02
CA ILE A 238 -18.29 -7.89 6.65
C ILE A 238 -19.77 -7.53 6.62
N ILE A 239 -20.50 -7.91 5.56
CA ILE A 239 -21.97 -7.77 5.48
C ILE A 239 -22.57 -9.17 5.49
N CYS A 240 -23.55 -9.40 6.37
CA CYS A 240 -24.23 -10.70 6.54
C CYS A 240 -25.67 -10.49 7.01
N SER A 241 -26.59 -11.37 6.60
CA SER A 241 -27.98 -11.38 7.08
C SER A 241 -28.09 -11.89 8.52
N ASP A 242 -27.20 -12.77 8.93
CA ASP A 242 -27.22 -13.40 10.26
C ASP A 242 -26.28 -12.69 11.25
N LYS A 243 -26.88 -12.03 12.25
CA LYS A 243 -26.17 -11.36 13.36
C LYS A 243 -25.41 -12.34 14.24
N ARG A 244 -25.98 -13.52 14.52
CA ARG A 244 -25.33 -14.53 15.37
C ARG A 244 -24.07 -15.06 14.72
N LYS A 245 -24.10 -15.29 13.41
CA LYS A 245 -22.92 -15.64 12.63
C LYS A 245 -21.81 -14.58 12.75
N LEU A 246 -22.17 -13.28 12.64
CA LEU A 246 -21.19 -12.20 12.82
C LEU A 246 -20.63 -12.15 14.26
N GLN A 247 -21.42 -12.46 15.27
CA GLN A 247 -20.93 -12.54 16.66
C GLN A 247 -19.92 -13.67 16.84
N CYS A 248 -20.16 -14.86 16.25
CA CYS A 248 -19.21 -15.95 16.23
C CYS A 248 -17.91 -15.55 15.50
N ILE A 249 -18.03 -14.94 14.31
CA ILE A 249 -16.88 -14.45 13.56
C ILE A 249 -16.07 -13.43 14.38
N LEU A 250 -16.73 -12.48 15.04
CA LEU A 250 -16.05 -11.46 15.85
C LEU A 250 -15.27 -12.08 17.01
N ARG A 251 -15.84 -13.08 17.68
CA ARG A 251 -15.14 -13.81 18.75
C ARG A 251 -13.89 -14.50 18.22
N ASP A 252 -14.01 -15.22 17.11
CA ASP A 252 -12.88 -15.97 16.54
C ASP A 252 -11.82 -15.02 15.95
N VAL A 253 -12.25 -13.88 15.38
CA VAL A 253 -11.34 -12.83 14.90
C VAL A 253 -10.55 -12.21 16.07
N ARG A 254 -11.18 -11.98 17.22
CA ARG A 254 -10.47 -11.50 18.42
C ARG A 254 -9.40 -12.50 18.84
N ALA A 255 -9.75 -13.76 18.99
CA ALA A 255 -8.80 -14.81 19.35
C ALA A 255 -7.63 -14.93 18.34
N LEU A 256 -7.92 -14.79 17.05
CA LEU A 256 -6.90 -14.77 16.01
C LEU A 256 -5.98 -13.54 16.12
N MET A 257 -6.53 -12.36 16.34
CA MET A 257 -5.73 -11.14 16.53
C MET A 257 -4.85 -11.24 17.77
N ASP A 258 -5.39 -11.74 18.88
CA ASP A 258 -4.62 -12.00 20.09
C ASP A 258 -3.45 -12.98 19.84
N SER A 259 -3.68 -14.03 19.03
CA SER A 259 -2.62 -14.97 18.64
C SER A 259 -1.51 -14.29 17.80
N TYR A 260 -1.84 -13.24 17.07
CA TYR A 260 -0.87 -12.42 16.34
C TYR A 260 -0.18 -11.36 17.22
N GLY A 261 -0.66 -11.14 18.45
CA GLY A 261 -0.24 -10.03 19.30
C GLY A 261 -0.87 -8.69 18.90
N LEU A 262 -2.00 -8.73 18.22
CA LEU A 262 -2.75 -7.57 17.74
C LEU A 262 -4.04 -7.40 18.55
N GLU A 263 -4.49 -6.16 18.72
CA GLU A 263 -5.73 -5.81 19.40
C GLU A 263 -6.70 -5.12 18.42
N LEU A 264 -7.96 -5.55 18.40
CA LEU A 264 -9.00 -4.82 17.67
C LEU A 264 -9.32 -3.50 18.37
N ASN A 265 -9.53 -2.46 17.58
CA ASN A 265 -9.96 -1.17 18.08
C ASN A 265 -11.32 -1.31 18.82
N GLN A 266 -11.49 -0.58 19.93
CA GLN A 266 -12.74 -0.56 20.71
C GLN A 266 -13.98 -0.14 19.89
N LYS A 267 -13.78 0.55 18.76
CA LYS A 267 -14.85 0.91 17.81
C LYS A 267 -15.31 -0.26 16.93
N THR A 268 -14.67 -1.43 17.03
CA THR A 268 -15.11 -2.64 16.32
C THR A 268 -16.49 -3.04 16.79
N ALA A 269 -17.48 -3.03 15.90
CA ALA A 269 -18.88 -3.22 16.27
C ALA A 269 -19.68 -3.95 15.18
N ILE A 270 -20.77 -4.58 15.63
CA ILE A 270 -21.82 -5.12 14.77
C ILE A 270 -23.02 -4.19 14.84
N PHE A 271 -23.48 -3.71 13.69
CA PHE A 271 -24.63 -2.80 13.59
C PHE A 271 -25.48 -3.09 12.36
N PRO A 272 -26.73 -2.60 12.30
CA PRO A 272 -27.61 -2.80 11.13
C PRO A 272 -27.06 -2.17 9.87
N LEU A 273 -27.18 -2.86 8.71
CA LEU A 273 -26.72 -2.36 7.41
C LEU A 273 -27.41 -1.04 7.00
N ARG A 274 -28.65 -0.82 7.42
CA ARG A 274 -29.40 0.43 7.19
C ARG A 274 -28.70 1.68 7.77
N ASN A 275 -27.82 1.51 8.74
CA ASN A 275 -27.03 2.60 9.30
C ASN A 275 -25.92 3.08 8.37
N GLY A 276 -25.66 2.37 7.25
CA GLY A 276 -24.55 2.63 6.35
C GLY A 276 -23.21 2.17 6.91
N ILE A 277 -22.18 2.25 6.06
CA ILE A 277 -20.83 1.76 6.37
C ILE A 277 -19.82 2.90 6.16
N ASP A 278 -19.05 3.21 7.21
CA ASP A 278 -17.91 4.13 7.12
C ASP A 278 -16.68 3.35 6.63
N PHE A 279 -16.18 3.70 5.43
CA PHE A 279 -15.01 3.05 4.85
C PHE A 279 -14.21 4.04 3.98
N LEU A 280 -12.90 4.08 4.12
CA LEU A 280 -11.97 4.89 3.31
C LEU A 280 -12.33 6.40 3.24
N GLY A 281 -12.87 6.95 4.32
CA GLY A 281 -13.22 8.37 4.40
C GLY A 281 -14.63 8.71 3.93
N PHE A 282 -15.42 7.71 3.52
CA PHE A 282 -16.79 7.87 3.06
C PHE A 282 -17.78 7.10 3.93
N HIS A 283 -19.00 7.63 3.99
CA HIS A 283 -20.17 6.96 4.53
C HIS A 283 -21.03 6.46 3.36
N SER A 284 -21.13 5.14 3.23
CA SER A 284 -21.88 4.47 2.16
C SER A 284 -23.17 3.88 2.72
N TYR A 285 -24.32 4.18 2.13
CA TYR A 285 -25.61 3.65 2.55
C TYR A 285 -26.51 3.31 1.36
N LEU A 286 -27.42 2.38 1.59
CA LEU A 286 -28.47 1.98 0.63
C LEU A 286 -29.65 2.94 0.71
N THR A 287 -30.21 3.29 -0.45
CA THR A 287 -31.53 3.90 -0.56
C THR A 287 -32.62 2.82 -0.61
N ASP A 288 -33.87 3.20 -0.45
CA ASP A 288 -35.03 2.30 -0.57
C ASP A 288 -35.12 1.61 -1.95
N THR A 289 -34.57 2.24 -3.00
CA THR A 289 -34.49 1.69 -4.37
C THR A 289 -33.26 0.78 -4.58
N GLY A 290 -32.45 0.54 -3.56
CA GLY A 290 -31.23 -0.26 -3.66
C GLY A 290 -30.04 0.45 -4.32
N ALA A 291 -30.13 1.76 -4.55
CA ALA A 291 -28.97 2.55 -4.96
C ALA A 291 -28.06 2.79 -3.77
N VAL A 292 -26.75 2.78 -4.00
CA VAL A 292 -25.74 3.09 -2.97
C VAL A 292 -25.26 4.52 -3.14
N ILE A 293 -25.42 5.33 -2.10
CA ILE A 293 -24.90 6.69 -2.00
C ILE A 293 -23.64 6.69 -1.15
N GLN A 294 -22.58 7.32 -1.64
CA GLN A 294 -21.29 7.44 -0.94
C GLN A 294 -20.99 8.92 -0.62
N LYS A 295 -21.30 9.34 0.59
CA LYS A 295 -21.03 10.72 1.06
C LYS A 295 -19.68 10.81 1.75
N LEU A 296 -19.00 11.94 1.58
CA LEU A 296 -17.80 12.23 2.36
C LEU A 296 -18.14 12.31 3.85
N ARG A 297 -17.30 11.73 4.71
CA ARG A 297 -17.53 11.80 6.16
C ARG A 297 -17.55 13.25 6.65
N ARG A 298 -18.41 13.50 7.63
CA ARG A 298 -18.65 14.85 8.20
C ARG A 298 -17.35 15.51 8.66
N ASP A 299 -16.43 14.76 9.26
CA ASP A 299 -15.14 15.29 9.75
C ASP A 299 -14.29 15.88 8.63
N SER A 300 -14.21 15.23 7.45
CA SER A 300 -13.46 15.74 6.31
C SER A 300 -14.07 17.03 5.76
N SER A 301 -15.39 17.05 5.60
CA SER A 301 -16.12 18.25 5.16
C SER A 301 -15.97 19.40 6.15
N LYS A 302 -16.06 19.12 7.46
CA LYS A 302 -15.89 20.12 8.53
C LYS A 302 -14.48 20.72 8.52
N ARG A 303 -13.44 19.87 8.38
CA ARG A 303 -12.05 20.33 8.30
C ARG A 303 -11.85 21.28 7.11
N MET A 304 -12.32 20.89 5.91
CA MET A 304 -12.18 21.74 4.73
C MET A 304 -12.95 23.07 4.90
N LYS A 305 -14.17 23.03 5.44
CA LYS A 305 -14.93 24.26 5.77
C LYS A 305 -14.15 25.19 6.69
N ASN A 306 -13.51 24.64 7.73
CA ASN A 306 -12.71 25.42 8.67
C ASN A 306 -11.44 25.97 8.01
N LYS A 307 -10.77 25.19 7.14
CA LYS A 307 -9.63 25.66 6.35
C LYS A 307 -10.02 26.85 5.45
N ILE A 308 -11.15 26.75 4.76
CA ILE A 308 -11.62 27.85 3.90
C ILE A 308 -11.85 29.11 4.74
N ARG A 309 -12.48 28.98 5.90
CA ARG A 309 -12.68 30.13 6.81
C ARG A 309 -11.35 30.76 7.26
N TYR A 310 -10.36 29.93 7.59
CA TYR A 310 -9.02 30.41 7.91
C TYR A 310 -8.37 31.13 6.72
N TRP A 311 -8.48 30.59 5.53
CA TRP A 311 -7.91 31.21 4.32
C TRP A 311 -8.57 32.53 3.95
N GLU A 312 -9.87 32.70 4.24
CA GLU A 312 -10.60 33.96 4.03
C GLU A 312 -10.03 35.11 4.86
N THR A 313 -9.39 34.83 5.99
CA THR A 313 -8.69 35.83 6.81
C THR A 313 -7.19 35.88 6.55
N ALA A 314 -6.54 34.73 6.43
CA ALA A 314 -5.09 34.63 6.33
C ALA A 314 -4.54 35.03 4.95
N TYR A 315 -5.30 34.81 3.88
CA TYR A 315 -4.85 35.17 2.51
C TYR A 315 -4.77 36.71 2.31
N PRO A 316 -5.77 37.51 2.66
CA PRO A 316 -5.65 38.97 2.60
C PRO A 316 -4.56 39.54 3.54
N ALA A 317 -4.27 38.85 4.65
CA ALA A 317 -3.19 39.23 5.57
C ALA A 317 -1.78 38.82 5.08
N GLY A 318 -1.68 38.11 3.95
CA GLY A 318 -0.40 37.63 3.39
C GLY A 318 0.22 36.44 4.11
N GLU A 319 -0.49 35.81 5.06
CA GLU A 319 0.00 34.67 5.83
C GLU A 319 0.02 33.35 5.04
N VAL A 320 -0.80 33.27 3.99
CA VAL A 320 -0.94 32.08 3.14
C VAL A 320 -0.93 32.50 1.67
N THR A 321 -0.21 31.76 0.83
CA THR A 321 -0.12 32.03 -0.59
C THR A 321 -1.27 31.37 -1.37
N LYS A 322 -1.62 31.98 -2.54
CA LYS A 322 -2.58 31.41 -3.50
C LYS A 322 -2.24 29.97 -3.88
N GLN A 323 -0.94 29.66 -4.08
CA GLN A 323 -0.50 28.33 -4.47
C GLN A 323 -0.71 27.30 -3.36
N GLU A 324 -0.51 27.63 -2.11
CA GLU A 324 -0.75 26.74 -0.97
C GLU A 324 -2.24 26.41 -0.82
N ILE A 325 -3.11 27.42 -0.97
CA ILE A 325 -4.57 27.23 -0.95
C ILE A 325 -4.99 26.29 -2.08
N LEU A 326 -4.57 26.56 -3.32
CA LEU A 326 -4.91 25.76 -4.48
C LEU A 326 -4.43 24.31 -4.35
N ARG A 327 -3.18 24.08 -3.93
CA ARG A 327 -2.65 22.72 -3.68
C ARG A 327 -3.43 21.97 -2.62
N SER A 328 -3.76 22.64 -1.50
CA SER A 328 -4.49 22.01 -0.41
C SER A 328 -5.92 21.68 -0.80
N PHE A 329 -6.59 22.56 -1.57
CA PHE A 329 -7.94 22.31 -2.07
C PHE A 329 -7.95 21.23 -3.13
N ASP A 330 -7.02 21.23 -4.10
CA ASP A 330 -6.90 20.24 -5.16
C ASP A 330 -6.73 18.81 -4.59
N ALA A 331 -5.86 18.63 -3.60
CA ALA A 331 -5.67 17.36 -2.92
C ALA A 331 -6.94 16.86 -2.21
N TRP A 332 -7.69 17.77 -1.56
CA TRP A 332 -8.97 17.43 -0.93
C TRP A 332 -10.06 17.14 -1.97
N ASP A 333 -10.15 17.93 -3.03
CA ASP A 333 -11.13 17.76 -4.11
C ASP A 333 -10.93 16.45 -4.85
N ALA A 334 -9.68 16.08 -5.15
CA ALA A 334 -9.33 14.80 -5.74
C ALA A 334 -9.83 13.62 -4.87
N HIS A 335 -9.60 13.67 -3.55
CA HIS A 335 -10.14 12.65 -2.65
C HIS A 335 -11.67 12.67 -2.60
N ALA A 336 -12.28 13.84 -2.44
CA ALA A 336 -13.74 13.98 -2.36
C ALA A 336 -14.46 13.54 -3.64
N ALA A 337 -13.79 13.59 -4.80
CA ALA A 337 -14.34 13.19 -6.10
C ALA A 337 -14.67 11.69 -6.21
N HIS A 338 -14.15 10.84 -5.32
CA HIS A 338 -14.51 9.41 -5.28
C HIS A 338 -15.97 9.16 -4.87
N GLY A 339 -16.61 10.10 -4.14
CA GLY A 339 -17.98 9.99 -3.67
C GLY A 339 -19.00 10.83 -4.44
N ASP A 340 -20.23 10.81 -3.93
CA ASP A 340 -21.35 11.61 -4.42
C ASP A 340 -21.32 13.01 -3.78
N THR A 341 -20.33 13.84 -4.16
CA THR A 341 -19.95 15.07 -3.47
C THR A 341 -19.87 16.30 -4.36
N TYR A 342 -20.37 16.21 -5.61
CA TYR A 342 -20.24 17.28 -6.60
C TYR A 342 -20.70 18.65 -6.07
N SER A 343 -21.93 18.73 -5.55
CA SER A 343 -22.51 19.98 -5.06
C SER A 343 -21.71 20.58 -3.89
N LEU A 344 -21.21 19.74 -3.00
CA LEU A 344 -20.35 20.18 -1.87
C LEU A 344 -19.03 20.75 -2.38
N ARG A 345 -18.38 20.04 -3.32
CA ARG A 345 -17.09 20.43 -3.90
C ARG A 345 -17.21 21.71 -4.69
N ARG A 346 -18.27 21.85 -5.52
CA ARG A 346 -18.54 23.05 -6.28
C ARG A 346 -18.79 24.26 -5.36
N LYS A 347 -19.62 24.08 -4.30
CA LYS A 347 -19.85 25.12 -3.28
C LYS A 347 -18.54 25.64 -2.66
N TYR A 348 -17.58 24.76 -2.38
CA TYR A 348 -16.30 25.17 -1.80
C TYR A 348 -15.37 25.83 -2.82
N ALA A 349 -15.36 25.32 -4.07
CA ALA A 349 -14.64 25.95 -5.15
C ALA A 349 -15.15 27.36 -5.43
N ASP A 350 -16.48 27.58 -5.49
CA ASP A 350 -17.11 28.89 -5.69
C ASP A 350 -16.69 29.94 -4.63
N ARG A 351 -16.53 29.48 -3.36
CA ARG A 351 -16.03 30.36 -2.29
C ARG A 351 -14.57 30.75 -2.50
N LEU A 352 -13.74 29.80 -2.89
CA LEU A 352 -12.32 30.04 -3.16
C LEU A 352 -12.11 30.85 -4.45
N GLU A 353 -12.95 30.67 -5.47
CA GLU A 353 -12.92 31.50 -6.70
C GLU A 353 -13.13 32.97 -6.38
N LYS A 354 -14.07 33.26 -5.49
CA LYS A 354 -14.33 34.64 -5.00
C LYS A 354 -13.15 35.21 -4.20
N LEU A 355 -12.50 34.38 -3.38
CA LEU A 355 -11.36 34.81 -2.55
C LEU A 355 -10.09 35.06 -3.40
N LEU A 356 -9.83 34.20 -4.39
CA LEU A 356 -8.57 34.17 -5.11
C LEU A 356 -8.64 34.86 -6.49
N ASP A 357 -9.82 35.38 -6.86
CA ASP A 357 -10.13 35.96 -8.16
C ASP A 357 -9.58 35.08 -9.33
N CYS A 358 -9.96 33.79 -9.33
CA CYS A 358 -9.58 32.85 -10.38
C CYS A 358 -10.53 31.66 -10.45
N LYS A 359 -10.70 31.08 -11.64
CA LYS A 359 -11.46 29.85 -11.82
C LYS A 359 -10.74 28.64 -11.24
N ILE A 360 -11.48 27.79 -10.51
CA ILE A 360 -10.97 26.57 -9.87
C ILE A 360 -11.71 25.38 -10.47
N PRO A 361 -11.04 24.61 -11.35
CA PRO A 361 -11.62 23.37 -11.86
C PRO A 361 -11.73 22.35 -10.73
N ILE A 362 -12.83 21.61 -10.71
CA ILE A 362 -12.99 20.47 -9.79
C ILE A 362 -12.80 19.15 -10.53
N HIS A 363 -12.25 18.16 -9.84
CA HIS A 363 -12.00 16.84 -10.40
C HIS A 363 -13.29 16.19 -10.90
N ARG A 364 -13.22 15.46 -12.02
CA ARG A 364 -14.34 14.63 -12.47
C ARG A 364 -14.49 13.43 -11.57
N LYS A 365 -15.73 13.04 -11.27
CA LYS A 365 -16.01 11.78 -10.56
C LYS A 365 -15.38 10.62 -11.33
N ILE A 366 -14.65 9.76 -10.62
CA ILE A 366 -14.01 8.61 -11.24
C ILE A 366 -15.08 7.62 -11.71
N ASN A 367 -15.10 7.38 -13.03
CA ASN A 367 -16.06 6.45 -13.63
C ASN A 367 -15.54 5.01 -13.48
N SER A 368 -16.33 4.13 -12.88
CA SER A 368 -16.01 2.70 -12.67
C SER A 368 -15.58 1.97 -13.95
N ASN A 369 -16.16 2.33 -15.11
CA ASN A 369 -15.83 1.75 -16.40
C ASN A 369 -14.45 2.19 -16.92
N LYS A 370 -14.03 3.41 -16.63
CA LYS A 370 -12.69 3.90 -16.95
C LYS A 370 -11.65 3.18 -16.09
N LEU A 371 -11.91 3.07 -14.80
CA LEU A 371 -11.04 2.39 -13.85
C LEU A 371 -10.86 0.90 -14.20
N ALA A 372 -11.92 0.21 -14.63
CA ALA A 372 -11.84 -1.18 -15.09
C ALA A 372 -11.00 -1.33 -16.38
N ARG A 373 -11.12 -0.37 -17.33
CA ARG A 373 -10.28 -0.32 -18.54
C ARG A 373 -8.82 -0.05 -18.22
N ASP A 374 -8.53 0.92 -17.35
CA ASP A 374 -7.17 1.27 -16.96
C ASP A 374 -6.48 0.10 -16.23
N ARG A 375 -7.23 -0.65 -15.40
CA ARG A 375 -6.75 -1.90 -14.77
C ARG A 375 -6.43 -3.00 -15.78
N ARG A 376 -7.27 -3.20 -16.81
CA ARG A 376 -7.00 -4.17 -17.88
C ARG A 376 -5.74 -3.79 -18.65
N ARG A 377 -5.57 -2.51 -18.99
CA ARG A 377 -4.36 -1.98 -19.65
C ARG A 377 -3.12 -2.18 -18.79
N ALA A 378 -3.17 -1.82 -17.50
CA ALA A 378 -2.04 -2.00 -16.58
C ALA A 378 -1.63 -3.48 -16.45
N ARG A 379 -2.59 -4.42 -16.39
CA ARG A 379 -2.32 -5.86 -16.39
C ARG A 379 -1.71 -6.33 -17.71
N GLN A 380 -2.20 -5.86 -18.85
CA GLN A 380 -1.64 -6.18 -20.16
C GLN A 380 -0.21 -5.65 -20.32
N CYS A 381 0.07 -4.40 -19.97
CA CYS A 381 1.41 -3.84 -19.99
C CYS A 381 2.38 -4.63 -19.12
N ARG A 382 1.95 -5.04 -17.90
CA ARG A 382 2.78 -5.86 -17.02
C ARG A 382 3.04 -7.27 -17.57
N CYS A 383 2.06 -7.85 -18.24
CA CYS A 383 2.19 -9.15 -18.91
C CYS A 383 3.15 -9.07 -20.11
N ILE A 384 3.08 -8.01 -20.91
CA ILE A 384 3.97 -7.76 -22.05
C ILE A 384 5.40 -7.52 -21.54
N TYR A 385 5.58 -6.70 -20.51
CA TYR A 385 6.87 -6.44 -19.89
C TYR A 385 7.52 -7.74 -19.37
N LYS A 386 6.76 -8.59 -18.66
CA LYS A 386 7.26 -9.90 -18.20
C LYS A 386 7.63 -10.86 -19.34
N LYS A 387 6.86 -10.87 -20.44
CA LYS A 387 7.16 -11.69 -21.61
C LYS A 387 8.43 -11.21 -22.33
N GLN A 388 8.61 -9.91 -22.50
CA GLN A 388 9.79 -9.31 -23.11
C GLN A 388 11.06 -9.56 -22.28
N HIS A 389 10.97 -9.43 -20.94
CA HIS A 389 12.11 -9.75 -20.07
C HIS A 389 12.46 -11.23 -20.04
N LYS A 390 11.46 -12.13 -20.10
CA LYS A 390 11.71 -13.58 -20.19
C LYS A 390 12.34 -13.96 -21.55
N ALA A 391 11.96 -13.30 -22.64
CA ALA A 391 12.56 -13.49 -23.95
C ALA A 391 14.02 -13.00 -24.01
N LEU A 392 14.30 -11.83 -23.40
CA LEU A 392 15.66 -11.29 -23.32
C LEU A 392 16.59 -12.17 -22.46
N SER A 393 16.11 -12.71 -21.34
CA SER A 393 16.91 -13.63 -20.52
C SER A 393 17.21 -14.96 -21.22
N LEU A 394 16.30 -15.45 -22.06
CA LEU A 394 16.51 -16.66 -22.89
C LEU A 394 17.46 -16.40 -24.05
N SER A 395 17.46 -15.21 -24.65
CA SER A 395 18.38 -14.86 -25.74
C SER A 395 19.83 -14.66 -25.29
N VAL A 396 20.03 -14.16 -24.05
CA VAL A 396 21.36 -14.00 -23.44
C VAL A 396 21.95 -15.36 -23.06
N SER A 397 21.14 -16.34 -22.62
CA SER A 397 21.60 -17.67 -22.26
C SER A 397 21.95 -18.56 -23.50
N GLN A 398 21.46 -18.21 -24.68
CA GLN A 398 21.77 -18.93 -25.93
C GLN A 398 23.02 -18.41 -26.66
N ASN A 399 23.52 -17.23 -26.33
CA ASN A 399 24.69 -16.63 -26.98
C ASN A 399 26.03 -16.84 -26.24
N THR A 400 26.05 -17.57 -25.13
CA THR A 400 27.29 -17.99 -24.47
C THR A 400 27.69 -19.42 -24.96
N ARG A 401 28.11 -19.56 -26.22
CA ARG A 401 28.98 -20.68 -26.60
C ARG A 401 30.38 -20.35 -26.11
N PRO A 402 31.11 -21.32 -25.49
CA PRO A 402 32.52 -21.13 -25.15
C PRO A 402 33.32 -20.93 -26.45
N ALA A 403 34.14 -19.91 -26.51
CA ALA A 403 35.11 -19.73 -27.56
C ALA A 403 36.08 -20.92 -27.48
N GLU A 404 36.14 -21.74 -28.55
CA GLU A 404 37.16 -22.75 -28.72
C GLU A 404 38.52 -22.05 -28.81
N ILE A 405 39.38 -22.37 -27.85
CA ILE A 405 40.77 -21.95 -27.84
C ILE A 405 41.49 -22.80 -28.90
N MET A 406 41.84 -22.22 -30.04
CA MET A 406 42.75 -22.86 -30.98
C MET A 406 44.17 -22.91 -30.39
N PRO A 407 44.87 -24.05 -30.41
CA PRO A 407 46.26 -24.12 -30.04
C PRO A 407 47.12 -23.55 -31.16
N TRP A 408 48.02 -22.64 -30.78
CA TRP A 408 49.10 -22.17 -31.66
C TRP A 408 50.15 -23.25 -31.76
N ALA A 409 50.42 -23.69 -33.03
CA ALA A 409 51.66 -24.38 -33.43
C ALA A 409 52.72 -23.37 -33.82
#